data_0cbc218810299f5e5f6929f1a684b45f
#
_entry.id   0cbc218810299f5e5f6929f1a684b45f
#
_cell.length_a   1.000
_cell.length_b   1.000
_cell.length_c   1.000
_cell.angle_alpha   90.00
_cell.angle_beta   90.00
_cell.angle_gamma   90.00
#
_symmetry.space_group_name_H-M   'P 1'
#
loop_
_entity.id
_entity.type
_entity.pdbx_description
1 polymer ?
#
loop_
_entity_poly.entity_id
_entity_poly.type
_entity_poly.pdbx_seq_one_letter_code
_entity_poly.pdbx_strand_id
1 'polypeptide(L)'
;MPVRTPDPDPGDNGDDPLGAGTPFNGALGGSPTFGPPPGGPAANPGWLSDIELAEVRRRLPILYVEAIPVRTDGMGAVTEVGMLLRATPLGEITRTIVSGRVRYGETVRDALFRHLEDDLGPMAFPLLPPQPTPFTVAEYFPIPGVSAFNDDRQHAVSLAFVVPVTGTCEPRQDALEVTWLSPQEAASDAIAAEMEGGRGSLVRMALASVGALR
;
A
#
# COMPACT_ATOMS: atom_id res chain seq x y z
N MET A 1 -38.90 -50.93 -25.58
CA MET A 1 -37.62 -50.56 -24.95
C MET A 1 -37.92 -49.79 -23.65
N PRO A 2 -37.65 -50.38 -22.49
CA PRO A 2 -37.99 -49.72 -21.23
C PRO A 2 -36.90 -48.72 -20.81
N VAL A 3 -37.35 -47.59 -20.31
CA VAL A 3 -36.57 -46.48 -19.73
C VAL A 3 -36.03 -46.95 -18.38
N ARG A 4 -34.71 -46.80 -18.20
CA ARG A 4 -34.00 -47.12 -16.98
C ARG A 4 -34.07 -45.92 -16.04
N THR A 5 -34.66 -46.07 -14.87
CA THR A 5 -34.62 -45.11 -13.74
C THR A 5 -33.26 -45.21 -13.05
N PRO A 6 -32.66 -44.12 -12.61
CA PRO A 6 -31.43 -44.13 -11.78
C PRO A 6 -31.77 -44.50 -10.33
N ASP A 7 -30.87 -45.27 -9.73
CA ASP A 7 -30.88 -45.68 -8.32
C ASP A 7 -30.68 -44.48 -7.36
N PRO A 8 -31.26 -44.52 -6.16
CA PRO A 8 -31.07 -43.49 -5.14
C PRO A 8 -29.71 -43.65 -4.43
N ASP A 9 -29.11 -42.52 -4.23
CA ASP A 9 -27.87 -42.31 -3.48
C ASP A 9 -28.00 -42.72 -2.00
N PRO A 10 -27.07 -43.48 -1.40
CA PRO A 10 -27.13 -43.84 0.01
C PRO A 10 -26.67 -42.66 0.86
N GLY A 11 -27.51 -42.28 1.81
CA GLY A 11 -27.47 -41.13 2.69
C GLY A 11 -26.14 -40.87 3.40
N ASP A 12 -25.79 -39.63 3.33
CA ASP A 12 -24.80 -38.99 4.19
C ASP A 12 -25.43 -38.70 5.56
N ASN A 13 -25.01 -39.45 6.58
CA ASN A 13 -25.26 -39.14 7.98
C ASN A 13 -24.15 -38.28 8.52
N GLY A 14 -24.21 -36.98 8.28
CA GLY A 14 -23.34 -35.98 8.93
C GLY A 14 -23.90 -35.58 10.29
N ASP A 15 -23.45 -36.21 11.35
CA ASP A 15 -23.56 -35.66 12.69
C ASP A 15 -22.54 -34.53 12.86
N ASP A 16 -23.02 -33.30 12.82
CA ASP A 16 -22.25 -32.11 13.17
C ASP A 16 -22.52 -31.77 14.64
N PRO A 17 -21.57 -32.00 15.57
CA PRO A 17 -21.73 -31.57 16.95
C PRO A 17 -21.44 -30.07 17.04
N LEU A 18 -22.48 -29.24 17.03
CA LEU A 18 -22.41 -27.85 17.41
C LEU A 18 -21.81 -27.72 18.82
N GLY A 19 -20.52 -27.51 18.86
CA GLY A 19 -19.77 -27.16 20.08
C GLY A 19 -20.29 -25.87 20.64
N ALA A 20 -20.72 -25.94 21.90
CA ALA A 20 -21.23 -24.84 22.70
C ALA A 20 -20.28 -23.64 22.65
N GLY A 21 -20.79 -22.49 22.21
CA GLY A 21 -20.08 -21.21 22.19
C GLY A 21 -19.65 -20.81 23.59
N THR A 22 -18.34 -20.68 23.78
CA THR A 22 -17.79 -19.97 24.95
C THR A 22 -18.13 -18.49 24.82
N PRO A 23 -18.59 -17.80 25.87
CA PRO A 23 -18.89 -16.39 25.80
C PRO A 23 -17.60 -15.59 25.58
N PHE A 24 -17.64 -14.74 24.56
CA PHE A 24 -16.58 -13.77 24.25
C PHE A 24 -16.48 -12.77 25.40
N ASN A 25 -15.54 -12.96 26.30
CA ASN A 25 -15.27 -12.03 27.40
C ASN A 25 -14.37 -10.91 26.86
N GLY A 26 -15.01 -9.84 26.37
CA GLY A 26 -14.34 -8.64 25.86
C GLY A 26 -13.65 -7.86 26.98
N ALA A 27 -12.40 -8.12 27.25
CA ALA A 27 -11.53 -7.20 27.98
C ALA A 27 -11.00 -6.15 26.97
N LEU A 28 -11.54 -4.94 27.04
CA LEU A 28 -11.00 -3.76 26.40
C LEU A 28 -9.65 -3.41 27.04
N GLY A 29 -8.57 -3.42 26.26
CA GLY A 29 -7.32 -2.83 26.69
C GLY A 29 -6.10 -3.75 26.59
N GLY A 30 -5.61 -3.95 25.39
CA GLY A 30 -4.31 -4.51 25.10
C GLY A 30 -4.18 -4.68 23.58
N SER A 31 -3.30 -3.90 22.95
CA SER A 31 -2.92 -4.22 21.57
C SER A 31 -2.42 -5.65 21.55
N PRO A 32 -2.85 -6.51 20.61
CA PRO A 32 -2.31 -7.85 20.50
C PRO A 32 -0.81 -7.74 20.21
N THR A 33 0.02 -8.02 21.20
CA THR A 33 1.45 -8.25 21.00
C THR A 33 1.57 -9.58 20.26
N PHE A 34 1.65 -9.53 18.95
CA PHE A 34 2.05 -10.68 18.16
C PHE A 34 3.52 -10.97 18.46
N GLY A 35 3.75 -11.94 19.33
CA GLY A 35 5.09 -12.49 19.51
C GLY A 35 5.60 -13.09 18.19
N PRO A 36 6.93 -13.20 18.01
CA PRO A 36 7.49 -13.83 16.82
C PRO A 36 6.95 -15.26 16.70
N PRO A 37 6.66 -15.74 15.46
CA PRO A 37 6.20 -17.10 15.26
C PRO A 37 7.26 -18.10 15.77
N PRO A 38 6.86 -19.21 16.39
CA PRO A 38 7.79 -20.19 16.89
C PRO A 38 8.59 -20.79 15.72
N GLY A 39 9.93 -20.63 15.74
CA GLY A 39 10.87 -21.30 14.84
C GLY A 39 11.52 -20.46 13.73
N GLY A 40 11.30 -19.15 13.68
CA GLY A 40 12.01 -18.26 12.74
C GLY A 40 13.31 -17.69 13.32
N PRO A 41 14.31 -17.33 12.51
CA PRO A 41 15.50 -16.66 13.01
C PRO A 41 15.10 -15.32 13.64
N ALA A 42 15.49 -15.11 14.89
CA ALA A 42 15.12 -13.97 15.74
C ALA A 42 15.72 -12.62 15.29
N ALA A 43 16.36 -12.56 14.12
CA ALA A 43 17.19 -11.42 13.73
C ALA A 43 16.41 -10.22 13.14
N ASN A 44 15.22 -10.41 12.55
CA ASN A 44 14.41 -9.31 12.02
C ASN A 44 12.97 -9.78 11.73
N PRO A 45 12.09 -9.86 12.74
CA PRO A 45 10.68 -10.20 12.49
C PRO A 45 10.08 -9.14 11.54
N GLY A 46 9.51 -9.61 10.41
CA GLY A 46 8.92 -8.74 9.41
C GLY A 46 9.79 -8.46 8.18
N TRP A 47 11.06 -8.80 8.18
CA TRP A 47 11.92 -8.75 7.00
C TRP A 47 12.07 -10.12 6.34
N LEU A 48 11.86 -10.12 5.02
CA LEU A 48 12.21 -11.25 4.16
C LEU A 48 13.58 -10.96 3.54
N SER A 49 14.44 -11.96 3.44
CA SER A 49 15.60 -11.89 2.54
C SER A 49 15.14 -11.74 1.09
N ASP A 50 16.03 -11.32 0.20
CA ASP A 50 15.69 -11.15 -1.22
C ASP A 50 15.18 -12.45 -1.86
N ILE A 51 15.72 -13.59 -1.44
CA ILE A 51 15.30 -14.92 -1.92
C ILE A 51 13.89 -15.24 -1.44
N GLU A 52 13.60 -15.05 -0.15
CA GLU A 52 12.26 -15.25 0.42
C GLU A 52 11.25 -14.31 -0.20
N LEU A 53 11.61 -13.04 -0.38
CA LEU A 53 10.75 -12.06 -1.03
C LEU A 53 10.44 -12.44 -2.49
N ALA A 54 11.44 -12.90 -3.24
CA ALA A 54 11.24 -13.35 -4.61
C ALA A 54 10.29 -14.57 -4.66
N GLU A 55 10.36 -15.47 -3.68
CA GLU A 55 9.46 -16.62 -3.57
C GLU A 55 8.03 -16.18 -3.21
N VAL A 56 7.86 -15.28 -2.24
CA VAL A 56 6.55 -14.75 -1.84
C VAL A 56 5.89 -14.01 -3.01
N ARG A 57 6.64 -13.18 -3.75
CA ARG A 57 6.15 -12.44 -4.93
C ARG A 57 5.54 -13.34 -6.01
N ARG A 58 6.02 -14.57 -6.16
CA ARG A 58 5.49 -15.54 -7.13
C ARG A 58 4.21 -16.23 -6.68
N ARG A 59 3.86 -16.16 -5.38
CA ARG A 59 2.78 -16.96 -4.80
C ARG A 59 1.66 -16.15 -4.19
N LEU A 60 1.96 -14.95 -3.72
CA LEU A 60 1.01 -14.12 -2.98
C LEU A 60 1.06 -12.67 -3.45
N PRO A 61 -0.09 -11.98 -3.46
CA PRO A 61 -0.10 -10.53 -3.59
C PRO A 61 0.66 -9.89 -2.42
N ILE A 62 1.45 -8.88 -2.70
CA ILE A 62 2.20 -8.14 -1.68
C ILE A 62 1.41 -6.91 -1.25
N LEU A 63 1.22 -6.74 0.05
CA LEU A 63 0.57 -5.55 0.59
C LEU A 63 1.53 -4.37 0.62
N TYR A 64 1.11 -3.25 0.00
CA TYR A 64 1.82 -1.98 -0.03
C TYR A 64 1.00 -0.86 0.59
N VAL A 65 1.68 0.17 1.01
CA VAL A 65 1.11 1.51 1.23
C VAL A 65 1.74 2.47 0.23
N GLU A 66 0.94 3.38 -0.30
CA GLU A 66 1.39 4.49 -1.13
C GLU A 66 0.86 5.79 -0.54
N ALA A 67 1.73 6.78 -0.42
CA ALA A 67 1.36 8.09 0.07
C ALA A 67 1.69 9.18 -0.97
N ILE A 68 0.71 10.05 -1.20
CA ILE A 68 0.89 11.28 -1.94
C ILE A 68 1.06 12.40 -0.91
N PRO A 69 2.31 12.88 -0.66
CA PRO A 69 2.56 13.97 0.26
C PRO A 69 1.98 15.26 -0.29
N VAL A 70 1.28 16.01 0.54
CA VAL A 70 0.71 17.31 0.13
C VAL A 70 1.02 18.39 1.16
N ARG A 71 1.12 19.63 0.71
CA ARG A 71 1.06 20.81 1.58
C ARG A 71 -0.32 21.44 1.47
N THR A 72 -0.80 21.96 2.57
CA THR A 72 -2.11 22.58 2.65
C THR A 72 -2.01 24.01 3.19
N ASP A 73 -2.93 24.84 2.79
CA ASP A 73 -3.11 26.17 3.37
C ASP A 73 -3.80 26.11 4.76
N GLY A 74 -4.03 27.26 5.36
CA GLY A 74 -4.70 27.39 6.67
C GLY A 74 -6.16 26.93 6.68
N MET A 75 -6.78 26.68 5.52
CA MET A 75 -8.15 26.16 5.38
C MET A 75 -8.14 24.66 5.02
N GLY A 76 -6.97 24.03 4.87
CA GLY A 76 -6.84 22.63 4.52
C GLY A 76 -6.89 22.34 3.01
N ALA A 77 -6.94 23.37 2.15
CA ALA A 77 -6.87 23.16 0.71
C ALA A 77 -5.43 22.81 0.28
N VAL A 78 -5.30 21.83 -0.62
CA VAL A 78 -4.01 21.39 -1.13
C VAL A 78 -3.40 22.48 -2.01
N THR A 79 -2.20 22.92 -1.66
CA THR A 79 -1.44 23.94 -2.39
C THR A 79 -0.29 23.36 -3.20
N GLU A 80 0.34 22.28 -2.70
CA GLU A 80 1.46 21.61 -3.36
C GLU A 80 1.38 20.10 -3.15
N VAL A 81 1.95 19.38 -4.10
CA VAL A 81 2.06 17.91 -4.12
C VAL A 81 3.54 17.53 -4.18
N GLY A 82 3.98 16.73 -3.23
CA GLY A 82 5.36 16.23 -3.18
C GLY A 82 5.54 15.02 -4.07
N MET A 83 6.55 15.07 -4.91
CA MET A 83 6.96 13.94 -5.76
C MET A 83 8.44 13.68 -5.61
N LEU A 84 8.80 12.40 -5.56
CA LEU A 84 10.17 11.95 -5.44
C LEU A 84 10.79 11.80 -6.85
N LEU A 85 12.03 12.24 -7.00
CA LEU A 85 12.87 11.87 -8.13
C LEU A 85 13.76 10.70 -7.71
N ARG A 86 13.79 9.66 -8.51
CA ARG A 86 14.65 8.49 -8.31
C ARG A 86 15.40 8.15 -9.58
N ALA A 87 16.63 7.64 -9.42
CA ALA A 87 17.35 7.03 -10.52
C ALA A 87 16.94 5.56 -10.64
N THR A 88 16.60 5.12 -11.86
CA THR A 88 16.42 3.70 -12.15
C THR A 88 17.78 2.98 -12.15
N PRO A 89 17.84 1.64 -12.09
CA PRO A 89 19.07 0.90 -12.25
C PRO A 89 19.80 1.15 -13.59
N LEU A 90 19.08 1.65 -14.59
CA LEU A 90 19.64 2.04 -15.90
C LEU A 90 20.14 3.49 -15.93
N GLY A 91 20.00 4.23 -14.82
CA GLY A 91 20.43 5.63 -14.70
C GLY A 91 19.40 6.65 -15.23
N GLU A 92 18.22 6.22 -15.61
CA GLU A 92 17.13 7.12 -16.00
C GLU A 92 16.52 7.77 -14.75
N ILE A 93 16.12 9.03 -14.85
CA ILE A 93 15.42 9.73 -13.77
C ILE A 93 13.91 9.55 -13.96
N THR A 94 13.25 8.99 -12.95
CA THR A 94 11.79 8.83 -12.92
C THR A 94 11.18 9.57 -11.74
N ARG A 95 9.91 9.96 -11.89
CA ARG A 95 9.11 10.47 -10.79
C ARG A 95 8.32 9.34 -10.13
N THR A 96 8.19 9.42 -8.82
CA THR A 96 7.39 8.48 -8.06
C THR A 96 6.76 9.16 -6.84
N ILE A 97 5.95 8.41 -6.13
CA ILE A 97 5.37 8.79 -4.83
C ILE A 97 6.02 7.95 -3.74
N VAL A 98 5.79 8.31 -2.49
CA VAL A 98 6.20 7.48 -1.35
C VAL A 98 5.47 6.14 -1.45
N SER A 99 6.22 5.04 -1.42
CA SER A 99 5.66 3.71 -1.62
C SER A 99 6.51 2.64 -0.94
N GLY A 100 5.86 1.67 -0.30
CA GLY A 100 6.58 0.54 0.25
C GLY A 100 5.71 -0.53 0.86
N ARG A 101 6.34 -1.68 1.14
CA ARG A 101 5.66 -2.85 1.71
C ARG A 101 5.26 -2.64 3.16
N VAL A 102 4.11 -3.15 3.53
CA VAL A 102 3.75 -3.37 4.93
C VAL A 102 4.49 -4.63 5.41
N ARG A 103 5.16 -4.55 6.56
CA ARG A 103 5.89 -5.68 7.16
C ARG A 103 4.96 -6.54 7.99
N TYR A 104 5.34 -7.77 8.21
CA TYR A 104 4.62 -8.64 9.14
C TYR A 104 4.62 -8.05 10.55
N GLY A 105 3.44 -7.95 11.17
CA GLY A 105 3.27 -7.37 12.50
C GLY A 105 3.31 -5.84 12.55
N GLU A 106 3.44 -5.16 11.41
CA GLU A 106 3.40 -3.71 11.29
C GLU A 106 1.98 -3.23 10.99
N THR A 107 1.54 -2.16 11.63
CA THR A 107 0.26 -1.54 11.26
C THR A 107 0.42 -0.74 9.95
N VAL A 108 -0.68 -0.53 9.22
CA VAL A 108 -0.71 0.33 8.02
C VAL A 108 -0.19 1.74 8.35
N ARG A 109 -0.54 2.27 9.53
CA ARG A 109 -0.10 3.59 9.97
C ARG A 109 1.42 3.64 10.20
N ASP A 110 1.99 2.61 10.83
CA ASP A 110 3.42 2.56 11.10
C ASP A 110 4.22 2.36 9.80
N ALA A 111 3.70 1.55 8.87
CA ALA A 111 4.27 1.41 7.53
C ALA A 111 4.28 2.76 6.77
N LEU A 112 3.17 3.49 6.78
CA LEU A 112 3.09 4.84 6.18
C LEU A 112 4.12 5.78 6.82
N PHE A 113 4.17 5.83 8.15
CA PHE A 113 5.09 6.70 8.86
C PHE A 113 6.53 6.38 8.50
N ARG A 114 6.91 5.11 8.55
CA ARG A 114 8.26 4.66 8.22
C ARG A 114 8.65 5.02 6.78
N HIS A 115 7.80 4.77 5.79
CA HIS A 115 8.11 5.09 4.40
C HIS A 115 8.15 6.61 4.15
N LEU A 116 7.28 7.39 4.80
CA LEU A 116 7.33 8.84 4.73
C LEU A 116 8.62 9.39 5.35
N GLU A 117 9.07 8.85 6.50
CA GLU A 117 10.33 9.25 7.12
C GLU A 117 11.53 8.85 6.27
N ASP A 118 11.55 7.63 5.74
CA ASP A 118 12.62 7.13 4.88
C ASP A 118 12.78 7.97 3.59
N ASP A 119 11.65 8.29 2.96
CA ASP A 119 11.63 8.97 1.65
C ASP A 119 11.66 10.51 1.75
N LEU A 120 11.12 11.11 2.82
CA LEU A 120 11.06 12.57 2.98
C LEU A 120 12.05 13.12 4.01
N GLY A 121 12.65 12.25 4.82
CA GLY A 121 13.57 12.60 5.87
C GLY A 121 12.92 12.90 7.24
N PRO A 122 13.71 12.93 8.32
CA PRO A 122 13.24 12.98 9.70
C PRO A 122 12.68 14.34 10.13
N MET A 123 12.87 15.38 9.30
CA MET A 123 12.32 16.71 9.54
C MET A 123 11.00 16.94 8.79
N ALA A 124 10.53 15.94 8.08
CA ALA A 124 9.18 15.88 7.52
C ALA A 124 8.20 15.39 8.59
N PHE A 125 7.15 16.15 8.86
CA PHE A 125 6.15 15.84 9.87
C PHE A 125 4.82 15.49 9.20
N PRO A 126 4.56 14.20 8.90
CA PRO A 126 3.31 13.76 8.33
C PRO A 126 2.18 13.83 9.36
N LEU A 127 1.05 14.37 8.96
CA LEU A 127 -0.17 14.46 9.78
C LEU A 127 -1.03 13.20 9.54
N LEU A 128 -0.66 12.11 10.20
CA LEU A 128 -1.37 10.84 10.11
C LEU A 128 -2.34 10.66 11.28
N PRO A 129 -3.64 10.44 11.02
CA PRO A 129 -4.59 10.08 12.07
C PRO A 129 -4.24 8.71 12.67
N PRO A 130 -4.77 8.38 13.87
CA PRO A 130 -4.57 7.06 14.48
C PRO A 130 -5.01 5.89 13.58
N GLN A 131 -6.06 6.10 12.79
CA GLN A 131 -6.57 5.14 11.80
C GLN A 131 -6.66 5.83 10.44
N PRO A 132 -5.60 5.76 9.61
CA PRO A 132 -5.63 6.37 8.28
C PRO A 132 -6.59 5.60 7.37
N THR A 133 -7.39 6.34 6.59
CA THR A 133 -8.30 5.77 5.60
C THR A 133 -7.73 5.97 4.21
N PRO A 134 -7.53 4.92 3.40
CA PRO A 134 -7.08 5.07 2.04
C PRO A 134 -8.18 5.73 1.19
N PHE A 135 -7.79 6.59 0.25
CA PHE A 135 -8.75 7.15 -0.72
C PHE A 135 -9.08 6.12 -1.82
N THR A 136 -8.20 5.17 -2.05
CA THR A 136 -8.41 4.04 -2.98
C THR A 136 -7.51 2.86 -2.65
N VAL A 137 -7.84 1.71 -3.24
CA VAL A 137 -6.98 0.53 -3.34
C VAL A 137 -6.55 0.39 -4.79
N ALA A 138 -5.25 0.33 -5.04
CA ALA A 138 -4.66 0.13 -6.36
C ALA A 138 -4.10 -1.30 -6.45
N GLU A 139 -4.48 -2.03 -7.48
CA GLU A 139 -3.98 -3.38 -7.75
C GLU A 139 -3.00 -3.34 -8.92
N TYR A 140 -1.74 -3.67 -8.64
CA TYR A 140 -0.65 -3.72 -9.60
C TYR A 140 -0.43 -5.16 -10.05
N PHE A 141 -0.51 -5.39 -11.36
CA PHE A 141 -0.29 -6.72 -11.93
C PHE A 141 0.99 -6.78 -12.75
N PRO A 142 1.70 -7.94 -12.76
CA PRO A 142 2.90 -8.13 -13.59
C PRO A 142 2.57 -8.28 -15.09
N ILE A 143 1.29 -8.33 -15.44
CA ILE A 143 0.80 -8.48 -16.82
C ILE A 143 0.12 -7.17 -17.21
N PRO A 144 0.68 -6.41 -18.19
CA PRO A 144 0.05 -5.18 -18.67
C PRO A 144 -1.37 -5.40 -19.18
N GLY A 145 -2.27 -4.46 -18.88
CA GLY A 145 -3.66 -4.49 -19.36
C GLY A 145 -4.64 -5.25 -18.49
N VAL A 146 -4.19 -5.92 -17.41
CA VAL A 146 -5.09 -6.54 -16.42
C VAL A 146 -5.75 -5.47 -15.55
N SER A 147 -5.01 -4.43 -15.22
CA SER A 147 -5.49 -3.27 -14.47
C SER A 147 -4.92 -1.98 -15.07
N ALA A 148 -5.34 -0.82 -14.54
CA ALA A 148 -4.74 0.48 -14.86
C ALA A 148 -3.33 0.64 -14.26
N PHE A 149 -2.96 -0.24 -13.34
CA PHE A 149 -1.68 -0.22 -12.64
C PHE A 149 -0.85 -1.47 -12.95
N ASN A 150 0.45 -1.28 -13.13
CA ASN A 150 1.38 -2.35 -13.50
C ASN A 150 2.63 -2.32 -12.63
N ASP A 151 3.11 -3.50 -12.21
CA ASP A 151 4.45 -3.71 -11.62
C ASP A 151 4.98 -5.05 -12.13
N ASP A 152 5.91 -5.02 -13.08
CA ASP A 152 6.47 -6.20 -13.75
C ASP A 152 7.09 -7.22 -12.79
N ARG A 153 7.40 -6.81 -11.55
CA ARG A 153 8.06 -7.63 -10.54
C ARG A 153 7.09 -8.49 -9.74
N GLN A 154 5.80 -8.09 -9.64
CA GLN A 154 4.89 -8.71 -8.66
C GLN A 154 3.42 -8.33 -8.85
N HIS A 155 2.54 -9.16 -8.31
CA HIS A 155 1.18 -8.73 -7.97
C HIS A 155 1.22 -8.00 -6.63
N ALA A 156 0.79 -6.74 -6.60
CA ALA A 156 0.70 -5.96 -5.36
C ALA A 156 -0.69 -5.36 -5.18
N VAL A 157 -1.12 -5.29 -3.92
CA VAL A 157 -2.32 -4.56 -3.49
C VAL A 157 -1.85 -3.40 -2.63
N SER A 158 -2.07 -2.19 -3.11
CA SER A 158 -1.63 -0.96 -2.46
C SER A 158 -2.79 -0.17 -1.88
N LEU A 159 -2.68 0.17 -0.61
CA LEU A 159 -3.55 1.13 0.05
C LEU A 159 -2.97 2.53 -0.18
N ALA A 160 -3.71 3.40 -0.90
CA ALA A 160 -3.22 4.71 -1.29
C ALA A 160 -3.83 5.83 -0.44
N PHE A 161 -2.97 6.75 0.01
CA PHE A 161 -3.32 7.82 0.96
C PHE A 161 -2.87 9.19 0.45
N VAL A 162 -3.67 10.23 0.72
CA VAL A 162 -3.21 11.62 0.67
C VAL A 162 -2.76 11.99 2.07
N VAL A 163 -1.50 12.44 2.21
CA VAL A 163 -0.91 12.72 3.51
C VAL A 163 -0.42 14.17 3.57
N PRO A 164 -1.06 15.03 4.37
CA PRO A 164 -0.52 16.36 4.65
C PRO A 164 0.82 16.25 5.39
N VAL A 165 1.82 16.99 4.91
CA VAL A 165 3.17 17.00 5.47
C VAL A 165 3.61 18.43 5.71
N THR A 166 4.17 18.67 6.90
CA THR A 166 4.80 19.93 7.27
C THR A 166 6.31 19.73 7.50
N GLY A 167 7.04 20.78 7.76
CA GLY A 167 8.48 20.72 7.99
C GLY A 167 9.32 20.69 6.71
N THR A 168 10.59 20.38 6.86
CA THR A 168 11.56 20.34 5.77
C THR A 168 11.70 18.90 5.26
N CYS A 169 11.51 18.72 3.97
CA CYS A 169 11.67 17.43 3.32
C CYS A 169 13.06 17.35 2.66
N GLU A 170 13.90 16.52 3.23
CA GLU A 170 15.24 16.20 2.72
C GLU A 170 15.32 14.69 2.53
N PRO A 171 15.16 14.20 1.29
CA PRO A 171 15.10 12.77 1.03
C PRO A 171 16.37 12.06 1.50
N ARG A 172 16.18 10.81 1.90
CA ARG A 172 17.23 9.88 2.25
C ARG A 172 17.14 8.66 1.34
N GLN A 173 18.15 7.81 1.37
CA GLN A 173 18.23 6.56 0.62
C GLN A 173 18.22 6.79 -0.91
N ASP A 174 17.24 6.20 -1.61
CA ASP A 174 17.23 6.14 -3.08
C ASP A 174 16.58 7.36 -3.74
N ALA A 175 15.92 8.24 -2.98
CA ALA A 175 15.32 9.44 -3.54
C ALA A 175 16.38 10.56 -3.67
N LEU A 176 16.51 11.11 -4.87
CA LEU A 176 17.47 12.18 -5.17
C LEU A 176 16.97 13.54 -4.67
N GLU A 177 15.65 13.75 -4.81
CA GLU A 177 15.00 15.02 -4.51
C GLU A 177 13.52 14.84 -4.24
N VAL A 178 12.92 15.74 -3.45
CA VAL A 178 11.48 15.96 -3.36
C VAL A 178 11.14 17.23 -4.10
N THR A 179 10.41 17.12 -5.20
CA THR A 179 9.88 18.26 -5.95
C THR A 179 8.46 18.57 -5.51
N TRP A 180 8.17 19.82 -5.19
CA TRP A 180 6.83 20.29 -4.85
C TRP A 180 6.21 20.98 -6.05
N LEU A 181 5.07 20.45 -6.52
CA LEU A 181 4.35 20.90 -7.71
C LEU A 181 2.98 21.43 -7.32
N SER A 182 2.44 22.38 -8.07
CA SER A 182 1.01 22.72 -7.94
C SER A 182 0.13 21.50 -8.27
N PRO A 183 -1.09 21.41 -7.74
CA PRO A 183 -2.00 20.30 -8.07
C PRO A 183 -2.23 20.12 -9.57
N GLN A 184 -2.28 21.21 -10.33
CA GLN A 184 -2.49 21.20 -11.78
C GLN A 184 -1.27 20.64 -12.53
N GLU A 185 -0.06 21.05 -12.12
CA GLU A 185 1.19 20.50 -12.67
C GLU A 185 1.34 19.02 -12.35
N ALA A 186 1.10 18.64 -11.08
CA ALA A 186 1.17 17.25 -10.62
C ALA A 186 0.21 16.32 -11.39
N ALA A 187 -0.95 16.84 -11.79
CA ALA A 187 -1.96 16.10 -12.55
C ALA A 187 -1.73 16.14 -14.08
N SER A 188 -0.70 16.84 -14.59
CA SER A 188 -0.47 16.99 -16.02
C SER A 188 -0.07 15.67 -16.69
N ASP A 189 -0.31 15.56 -18.00
CA ASP A 189 0.13 14.40 -18.80
C ASP A 189 1.65 14.31 -18.86
N ALA A 190 2.35 15.44 -18.83
CA ALA A 190 3.80 15.48 -18.80
C ALA A 190 4.37 14.78 -17.55
N ILE A 191 3.87 15.12 -16.39
CA ILE A 191 4.29 14.48 -15.12
C ILE A 191 3.85 13.01 -15.10
N ALA A 192 2.65 12.70 -15.56
CA ALA A 192 2.18 11.31 -15.61
C ALA A 192 3.05 10.41 -16.50
N ALA A 193 3.61 10.96 -17.59
CA ALA A 193 4.52 10.24 -18.49
C ALA A 193 5.90 9.93 -17.87
N GLU A 194 6.31 10.69 -16.83
CA GLU A 194 7.54 10.45 -16.08
C GLU A 194 7.35 9.41 -14.94
N MET A 195 6.11 8.94 -14.72
CA MET A 195 5.76 8.03 -13.62
C MET A 195 5.46 6.62 -14.14
N GLU A 196 6.13 5.65 -13.56
CA GLU A 196 5.94 4.24 -13.92
C GLU A 196 4.69 3.63 -13.27
N GLY A 197 4.19 2.56 -13.86
CA GLY A 197 3.18 1.68 -13.27
C GLY A 197 1.80 2.31 -13.11
N GLY A 198 1.49 3.41 -13.83
CA GLY A 198 0.19 4.07 -13.73
C GLY A 198 0.04 5.07 -12.57
N ARG A 199 1.12 5.35 -11.84
CA ARG A 199 1.09 6.24 -10.65
C ARG A 199 0.63 7.67 -10.97
N GLY A 200 0.84 8.15 -12.19
CA GLY A 200 0.25 9.43 -12.62
C GLY A 200 -1.27 9.45 -12.53
N SER A 201 -1.94 8.36 -12.87
CA SER A 201 -3.39 8.22 -12.68
C SER A 201 -3.77 8.18 -11.20
N LEU A 202 -2.96 7.53 -10.36
CA LEU A 202 -3.18 7.47 -8.92
C LEU A 202 -3.09 8.88 -8.28
N VAL A 203 -2.12 9.71 -8.72
CA VAL A 203 -2.01 11.11 -8.27
C VAL A 203 -3.25 11.91 -8.67
N ARG A 204 -3.75 11.76 -9.89
CA ARG A 204 -5.00 12.43 -10.32
C ARG A 204 -6.20 12.01 -9.47
N MET A 205 -6.34 10.71 -9.20
CA MET A 205 -7.40 10.19 -8.32
C MET A 205 -7.28 10.78 -6.90
N ALA A 206 -6.07 10.85 -6.35
CA ALA A 206 -5.81 11.46 -5.06
C ALA A 206 -6.27 12.92 -5.00
N LEU A 207 -5.84 13.73 -5.98
CA LEU A 207 -6.18 15.16 -6.06
C LEU A 207 -7.68 15.38 -6.27
N ALA A 208 -8.33 14.54 -7.06
CA ALA A 208 -9.78 14.55 -7.23
C ALA A 208 -10.51 14.22 -5.91
N SER A 209 -10.01 13.24 -5.14
CA SER A 209 -10.62 12.82 -3.87
C SER A 209 -10.62 13.90 -2.80
N VAL A 210 -9.65 14.82 -2.84
CA VAL A 210 -9.55 15.96 -1.90
C VAL A 210 -10.02 17.29 -2.51
N GLY A 211 -10.65 17.27 -3.71
CA GLY A 211 -11.18 18.44 -4.37
C GLY A 211 -10.13 19.45 -4.87
N ALA A 212 -8.88 18.99 -5.06
CA ALA A 212 -7.77 19.84 -5.52
C ALA A 212 -7.75 20.01 -7.06
N LEU A 213 -8.49 19.19 -7.79
CA LEU A 213 -8.74 19.33 -9.23
C LEU A 213 -10.18 19.79 -9.46
N ARG A 214 -10.35 20.85 -10.23
CA ARG A 214 -11.66 21.40 -10.66
C ARG A 214 -11.88 21.10 -12.13
#